data_d1e3b3a83cbb54495ef0ef97e4f85d3a
#
_entry.id   d1e3b3a83cbb54495ef0ef97e4f85d3a
#
_cell.length_a   1.000
_cell.length_b   1.000
_cell.length_c   1.000
_cell.angle_alpha   90.00
_cell.angle_beta   90.00
_cell.angle_gamma   90.00
#
_symmetry.space_group_name_H-M   'P 1'
#
loop_
_entity.id
_entity.type
_entity.pdbx_description
1 polymer ?
#
loop_
_entity_poly.entity_id
_entity_poly.type
_entity_poly.pdbx_seq_one_letter_code
_entity_poly.pdbx_strand_id
1 'polypeptide(L)'
;RYSGSLVCADGMTCHLDVIKKPVFNPDGSRQMLVVVGRDITDRVQMEEQVRALNATLEERVAQRTDELSATLAELESFSYSVSHDLRTPLRAIEGFSSVVMDEHADALGPEGMDHLRRVRDAACRMASLIDDLLDLSRHVRKPLQRRDTDLSATATSIARDFLDGSPGRTVAFEIEGGIHAECDPVLLRTVLENLIGNAWKFTRPVPHPCIRFGRRREAEGLVFFVSDNGVGFNRADATKLFTPFQRFHSAAEFEGSGIGLATVHRIVQRHGGWIRAESQPGQGATFLFSLGA
;
A
#
# COMPACT_ATOMS: atom_id res chain seq x y z
N ARG A 1 38.08 -40.61 -5.21
CA ARG A 1 37.50 -39.61 -6.12
C ARG A 1 38.26 -38.31 -5.89
N TYR A 2 38.71 -37.70 -6.95
CA TYR A 2 39.28 -36.37 -6.87
C TYR A 2 38.92 -35.61 -8.18
N SER A 3 38.69 -34.31 -8.09
CA SER A 3 38.52 -33.46 -9.26
C SER A 3 39.71 -32.52 -9.38
N GLY A 4 40.20 -32.34 -10.59
CA GLY A 4 41.36 -31.49 -10.88
C GLY A 4 41.33 -30.99 -12.30
N SER A 5 42.12 -29.97 -12.59
CA SER A 5 42.33 -29.44 -13.93
C SER A 5 43.59 -30.02 -14.56
N LEU A 6 43.53 -30.28 -15.85
CA LEU A 6 44.62 -30.78 -16.67
C LEU A 6 44.71 -29.95 -17.93
N VAL A 7 45.92 -29.59 -18.34
CA VAL A 7 46.14 -28.94 -19.62
C VAL A 7 46.21 -30.02 -20.70
N CYS A 8 45.28 -30.00 -21.64
CA CYS A 8 45.23 -30.91 -22.76
C CYS A 8 46.35 -30.62 -23.79
N ALA A 9 46.60 -31.55 -24.73
CA ALA A 9 47.64 -31.41 -25.72
C ALA A 9 47.47 -30.24 -26.69
N ASP A 10 46.24 -29.72 -26.80
CA ASP A 10 45.85 -28.54 -27.57
C ASP A 10 46.00 -27.21 -26.80
N GLY A 11 46.51 -27.27 -25.54
CA GLY A 11 46.70 -26.12 -24.68
C GLY A 11 45.42 -25.67 -23.90
N MET A 12 44.29 -26.38 -24.09
CA MET A 12 43.09 -26.09 -23.32
C MET A 12 43.10 -26.72 -21.95
N THR A 13 42.52 -26.02 -20.97
CA THR A 13 42.33 -26.56 -19.61
C THR A 13 41.06 -27.38 -19.55
N CYS A 14 41.18 -28.68 -19.33
CA CYS A 14 40.08 -29.59 -19.10
C CYS A 14 39.91 -29.86 -17.60
N HIS A 15 38.68 -29.85 -17.12
CA HIS A 15 38.34 -30.24 -15.76
C HIS A 15 37.85 -31.70 -15.76
N LEU A 16 38.54 -32.54 -14.97
CA LEU A 16 38.25 -33.97 -14.91
C LEU A 16 37.80 -34.36 -13.49
N ASP A 17 36.72 -35.13 -13.39
CA ASP A 17 36.35 -35.87 -12.20
C ASP A 17 36.85 -37.29 -12.32
N VAL A 18 37.84 -37.68 -11.52
CA VAL A 18 38.56 -38.93 -11.65
C VAL A 18 38.27 -39.86 -10.48
N ILE A 19 37.83 -41.06 -10.79
CA ILE A 19 37.66 -42.15 -9.84
C ILE A 19 38.72 -43.20 -10.10
N LYS A 20 39.51 -43.56 -9.08
CA LYS A 20 40.49 -44.65 -9.12
C LYS A 20 40.01 -45.78 -8.23
N LYS A 21 39.92 -47.00 -8.76
CA LYS A 21 39.48 -48.16 -8.01
C LYS A 21 40.48 -49.33 -8.23
N PRO A 22 41.19 -49.77 -7.18
CA PRO A 22 42.06 -50.92 -7.31
C PRO A 22 41.24 -52.22 -7.40
N VAL A 23 41.67 -53.16 -8.25
CA VAL A 23 41.14 -54.51 -8.35
C VAL A 23 42.25 -55.43 -7.83
N PHE A 24 41.88 -56.39 -6.95
CA PHE A 24 42.78 -57.30 -6.31
C PHE A 24 42.53 -58.72 -6.79
N ASN A 25 43.61 -59.51 -6.83
CA ASN A 25 43.56 -60.97 -7.04
C ASN A 25 43.00 -61.68 -5.80
N PRO A 26 42.61 -62.96 -5.90
CA PRO A 26 42.15 -63.73 -4.74
C PRO A 26 43.21 -63.91 -3.62
N ASP A 27 44.51 -63.77 -3.95
CA ASP A 27 45.61 -63.82 -3.03
C ASP A 27 45.86 -62.46 -2.33
N GLY A 28 45.06 -61.42 -2.59
CA GLY A 28 45.19 -60.10 -2.04
C GLY A 28 46.20 -59.19 -2.74
N SER A 29 46.92 -59.70 -3.79
CA SER A 29 47.83 -58.89 -4.59
C SER A 29 47.01 -57.95 -5.53
N ARG A 30 47.56 -56.76 -5.80
CA ARG A 30 46.88 -55.80 -6.71
C ARG A 30 47.00 -56.30 -8.16
N GLN A 31 45.85 -56.59 -8.79
CA GLN A 31 45.76 -57.04 -10.18
C GLN A 31 45.87 -55.87 -11.16
N MET A 32 45.02 -54.82 -10.93
CA MET A 32 45.01 -53.63 -11.79
C MET A 32 44.43 -52.44 -11.06
N LEU A 33 44.63 -51.27 -11.64
CA LEU A 33 43.97 -50.05 -11.23
C LEU A 33 43.03 -49.57 -12.31
N VAL A 34 41.73 -49.56 -12.03
CA VAL A 34 40.74 -48.98 -12.93
C VAL A 34 40.67 -47.48 -12.65
N VAL A 35 40.86 -46.68 -13.69
CA VAL A 35 40.74 -45.22 -13.65
C VAL A 35 39.65 -44.81 -14.61
N VAL A 36 38.64 -44.14 -14.08
CA VAL A 36 37.57 -43.56 -14.85
C VAL A 36 37.60 -42.03 -14.68
N GLY A 37 37.84 -41.33 -15.79
CA GLY A 37 37.81 -39.87 -15.81
C GLY A 37 36.54 -39.43 -16.58
N ARG A 38 35.83 -38.47 -16.00
CA ARG A 38 34.72 -37.77 -16.65
C ARG A 38 35.16 -36.35 -16.90
N ASP A 39 35.06 -35.90 -18.13
CA ASP A 39 35.20 -34.48 -18.47
C ASP A 39 34.02 -33.71 -17.93
N ILE A 40 34.27 -32.68 -17.14
CA ILE A 40 33.30 -31.79 -16.52
C ILE A 40 33.60 -30.33 -16.86
N THR A 41 34.39 -30.07 -17.91
CA THR A 41 34.83 -28.72 -18.31
C THR A 41 33.65 -27.83 -18.59
N ASP A 42 32.71 -28.25 -19.44
CA ASP A 42 31.49 -27.47 -19.78
C ASP A 42 30.69 -27.13 -18.53
N ARG A 43 30.55 -28.09 -17.60
CA ARG A 43 29.86 -27.88 -16.35
C ARG A 43 30.52 -26.82 -15.47
N VAL A 44 31.82 -26.90 -15.31
CA VAL A 44 32.58 -25.93 -14.51
C VAL A 44 32.51 -24.56 -15.14
N GLN A 45 32.66 -24.45 -16.46
CA GLN A 45 32.51 -23.17 -17.17
C GLN A 45 31.13 -22.57 -17.03
N MET A 46 30.08 -23.40 -17.15
CA MET A 46 28.69 -22.92 -16.93
C MET A 46 28.47 -22.45 -15.49
N GLU A 47 28.98 -23.19 -14.49
CA GLU A 47 28.88 -22.83 -13.08
C GLU A 47 29.60 -21.50 -12.78
N GLU A 48 30.77 -21.28 -13.41
CA GLU A 48 31.50 -20.00 -13.30
C GLU A 48 30.76 -18.84 -14.00
N GLN A 49 30.22 -19.06 -15.19
CA GLN A 49 29.41 -18.06 -15.89
C GLN A 49 28.17 -17.67 -15.10
N VAL A 50 27.43 -18.64 -14.55
CA VAL A 50 26.26 -18.39 -13.70
C VAL A 50 26.67 -17.61 -12.46
N ARG A 51 27.79 -17.94 -11.82
CA ARG A 51 28.30 -17.22 -10.64
C ARG A 51 28.67 -15.77 -10.97
N ALA A 52 29.36 -15.56 -12.09
CA ALA A 52 29.73 -14.21 -12.55
C ALA A 52 28.49 -13.36 -12.90
N LEU A 53 27.50 -13.99 -13.56
CA LEU A 53 26.24 -13.33 -13.90
C LEU A 53 25.43 -12.95 -12.66
N ASN A 54 25.34 -13.86 -11.68
CA ASN A 54 24.68 -13.59 -10.40
C ASN A 54 25.36 -12.44 -9.65
N ALA A 55 26.69 -12.42 -9.57
CA ALA A 55 27.40 -11.31 -8.93
C ALA A 55 27.11 -9.97 -9.61
N THR A 56 27.11 -9.93 -10.96
CA THR A 56 26.77 -8.73 -11.72
C THR A 56 25.30 -8.31 -11.51
N LEU A 57 24.39 -9.30 -11.39
CA LEU A 57 22.97 -9.02 -11.14
C LEU A 57 22.77 -8.46 -9.73
N GLU A 58 23.40 -9.03 -8.72
CA GLU A 58 23.35 -8.54 -7.34
C GLU A 58 23.87 -7.10 -7.24
N GLU A 59 24.99 -6.78 -7.90
CA GLU A 59 25.53 -5.42 -7.95
C GLU A 59 24.54 -4.43 -8.60
N ARG A 60 23.94 -4.82 -9.75
CA ARG A 60 22.93 -3.99 -10.42
C ARG A 60 21.68 -3.80 -9.57
N VAL A 61 21.21 -4.84 -8.89
CA VAL A 61 20.05 -4.74 -7.98
C VAL A 61 20.36 -3.78 -6.83
N ALA A 62 21.55 -3.91 -6.21
CA ALA A 62 21.98 -3.00 -5.16
C ALA A 62 22.01 -1.55 -5.64
N GLN A 63 22.68 -1.29 -6.77
CA GLN A 63 22.76 0.05 -7.36
C GLN A 63 21.38 0.64 -7.66
N ARG A 64 20.49 -0.13 -8.29
CA ARG A 64 19.13 0.33 -8.60
C ARG A 64 18.30 0.58 -7.36
N THR A 65 18.50 -0.21 -6.31
CA THR A 65 17.84 -0.02 -5.03
C THR A 65 18.29 1.29 -4.37
N ASP A 66 19.57 1.59 -4.42
CA ASP A 66 20.14 2.83 -3.88
C ASP A 66 19.67 4.06 -4.67
N GLU A 67 19.71 4.02 -6.02
CA GLU A 67 19.19 5.08 -6.88
C GLU A 67 17.71 5.35 -6.62
N LEU A 68 16.88 4.29 -6.53
CA LEU A 68 15.46 4.42 -6.23
C LEU A 68 15.22 5.02 -4.84
N SER A 69 15.99 4.58 -3.85
CA SER A 69 15.91 5.09 -2.48
C SER A 69 16.26 6.57 -2.39
N ALA A 70 17.31 7.01 -3.12
CA ALA A 70 17.71 8.41 -3.19
C ALA A 70 16.63 9.28 -3.87
N THR A 71 16.08 8.81 -5.00
CA THR A 71 15.01 9.53 -5.73
C THR A 71 13.74 9.66 -4.88
N LEU A 72 13.37 8.60 -4.15
CA LEU A 72 12.24 8.65 -3.22
C LEU A 72 12.49 9.63 -2.07
N ALA A 73 13.73 9.72 -1.55
CA ALA A 73 14.09 10.68 -0.52
C ALA A 73 13.96 12.13 -0.99
N GLU A 74 14.41 12.40 -2.21
CA GLU A 74 14.34 13.73 -2.82
C GLU A 74 12.88 14.14 -3.05
N LEU A 75 12.05 13.22 -3.60
CA LEU A 75 10.63 13.46 -3.82
C LEU A 75 9.88 13.76 -2.51
N GLU A 76 10.19 13.05 -1.43
CA GLU A 76 9.60 13.29 -0.12
C GLU A 76 10.00 14.65 0.45
N SER A 77 11.31 14.98 0.39
CA SER A 77 11.81 16.28 0.85
C SER A 77 11.16 17.42 0.08
N PHE A 78 11.05 17.28 -1.24
CA PHE A 78 10.36 18.23 -2.10
C PHE A 78 8.87 18.35 -1.72
N SER A 79 8.17 17.23 -1.60
CA SER A 79 6.75 17.23 -1.22
C SER A 79 6.51 17.87 0.15
N TYR A 80 7.40 17.63 1.11
CA TYR A 80 7.35 18.25 2.44
C TYR A 80 7.55 19.77 2.37
N SER A 81 8.59 20.23 1.65
CA SER A 81 8.88 21.67 1.52
C SER A 81 7.73 22.40 0.85
N VAL A 82 7.27 21.89 -0.31
CA VAL A 82 6.14 22.49 -1.05
C VAL A 82 4.87 22.56 -0.19
N SER A 83 4.58 21.49 0.54
CA SER A 83 3.39 21.44 1.41
C SER A 83 3.47 22.43 2.56
N HIS A 84 4.67 22.59 3.17
CA HIS A 84 4.88 23.59 4.20
C HIS A 84 4.67 25.01 3.67
N ASP A 85 5.24 25.30 2.48
CA ASP A 85 5.19 26.63 1.89
C ASP A 85 3.80 27.00 1.37
N LEU A 86 3.00 26.00 0.98
CA LEU A 86 1.59 26.20 0.61
C LEU A 86 0.66 26.35 1.81
N ARG A 87 0.97 25.73 2.96
CA ARG A 87 0.14 25.82 4.17
C ARG A 87 0.12 27.23 4.78
N THR A 88 1.26 27.92 4.73
CA THR A 88 1.38 29.26 5.30
C THR A 88 0.42 30.29 4.68
N PRO A 89 0.38 30.47 3.33
CA PRO A 89 -0.58 31.39 2.71
C PRO A 89 -2.04 30.94 2.89
N LEU A 90 -2.32 29.61 2.91
CA LEU A 90 -3.68 29.12 3.11
C LEU A 90 -4.22 29.46 4.51
N ARG A 91 -3.41 29.33 5.55
CA ARG A 91 -3.77 29.76 6.91
C ARG A 91 -4.02 31.26 7.00
N ALA A 92 -3.24 32.06 6.25
CA ALA A 92 -3.48 33.50 6.18
C ALA A 92 -4.81 33.83 5.50
N ILE A 93 -5.13 33.16 4.37
CA ILE A 93 -6.42 33.32 3.67
C ILE A 93 -7.59 32.94 4.59
N GLU A 94 -7.50 31.79 5.27
CA GLU A 94 -8.50 31.33 6.24
C GLU A 94 -8.69 32.34 7.37
N GLY A 95 -7.60 32.74 8.02
CA GLY A 95 -7.60 33.66 9.15
C GLY A 95 -8.18 35.03 8.78
N PHE A 96 -7.70 35.66 7.71
CA PHE A 96 -8.22 36.96 7.28
C PHE A 96 -9.67 36.90 6.80
N SER A 97 -10.05 35.81 6.12
CA SER A 97 -11.46 35.61 5.74
C SER A 97 -12.36 35.51 6.97
N SER A 98 -11.94 34.79 8.01
CA SER A 98 -12.69 34.70 9.28
C SER A 98 -12.79 36.05 9.97
N VAL A 99 -11.69 36.78 10.11
CA VAL A 99 -11.68 38.12 10.74
C VAL A 99 -12.65 39.07 10.00
N VAL A 100 -12.59 39.12 8.67
CA VAL A 100 -13.48 39.98 7.88
C VAL A 100 -14.95 39.56 8.01
N MET A 101 -15.23 38.26 8.10
CA MET A 101 -16.59 37.74 8.31
C MET A 101 -17.13 38.09 9.72
N ASP A 102 -16.26 38.07 10.74
CA ASP A 102 -16.65 38.31 12.14
C ASP A 102 -16.76 39.82 12.44
N GLU A 103 -15.83 40.63 11.92
CA GLU A 103 -15.75 42.06 12.26
C GLU A 103 -16.55 42.96 11.31
N HIS A 104 -16.83 42.53 10.08
CA HIS A 104 -17.44 43.34 9.05
C HIS A 104 -18.71 42.71 8.42
N ALA A 105 -19.41 41.81 9.14
CA ALA A 105 -20.58 41.09 8.70
C ALA A 105 -21.67 42.04 8.15
N ASP A 106 -21.96 43.14 8.87
CA ASP A 106 -22.98 44.11 8.50
C ASP A 106 -22.64 44.87 7.20
N ALA A 107 -21.35 45.19 7.00
CA ALA A 107 -20.91 45.91 5.80
C ALA A 107 -20.87 45.03 4.54
N LEU A 108 -20.64 43.72 4.70
CA LEU A 108 -20.57 42.76 3.61
C LEU A 108 -21.95 42.39 3.04
N GLY A 109 -22.96 42.38 3.86
CA GLY A 109 -24.28 41.86 3.53
C GLY A 109 -24.28 40.35 3.24
N PRO A 110 -25.43 39.74 2.91
CA PRO A 110 -25.53 38.29 2.74
C PRO A 110 -24.67 37.73 1.60
N GLU A 111 -24.56 38.46 0.48
CA GLU A 111 -23.81 38.04 -0.71
C GLU A 111 -22.30 38.07 -0.46
N GLY A 112 -21.78 39.14 0.17
CA GLY A 112 -20.38 39.23 0.54
C GLY A 112 -19.98 38.17 1.54
N MET A 113 -20.84 37.88 2.52
CA MET A 113 -20.66 36.79 3.47
C MET A 113 -20.61 35.41 2.79
N ASP A 114 -21.44 35.15 1.78
CA ASP A 114 -21.41 33.90 1.02
C ASP A 114 -20.11 33.77 0.24
N HIS A 115 -19.65 34.82 -0.43
CA HIS A 115 -18.36 34.81 -1.12
C HIS A 115 -17.19 34.52 -0.20
N LEU A 116 -17.11 35.13 0.98
CA LEU A 116 -16.05 34.88 1.93
C LEU A 116 -16.09 33.47 2.52
N ARG A 117 -17.29 32.93 2.81
CA ARG A 117 -17.41 31.51 3.20
C ARG A 117 -16.85 30.60 2.13
N ARG A 118 -17.18 30.81 0.86
CA ARG A 118 -16.67 30.02 -0.27
C ARG A 118 -15.14 30.09 -0.40
N VAL A 119 -14.54 31.27 -0.17
CA VAL A 119 -13.09 31.45 -0.17
C VAL A 119 -12.44 30.69 0.99
N ARG A 120 -12.97 30.85 2.22
CA ARG A 120 -12.48 30.13 3.39
C ARG A 120 -12.58 28.61 3.21
N ASP A 121 -13.71 28.12 2.77
CA ASP A 121 -13.94 26.69 2.55
C ASP A 121 -13.02 26.14 1.45
N ALA A 122 -12.70 26.92 0.43
CA ALA A 122 -11.70 26.55 -0.58
C ALA A 122 -10.29 26.46 0.01
N ALA A 123 -9.89 27.40 0.86
CA ALA A 123 -8.61 27.39 1.55
C ALA A 123 -8.48 26.17 2.50
N CYS A 124 -9.51 25.88 3.29
CA CYS A 124 -9.57 24.71 4.16
C CYS A 124 -9.45 23.40 3.34
N ARG A 125 -10.17 23.30 2.21
CA ARG A 125 -10.06 22.13 1.32
C ARG A 125 -8.65 21.96 0.77
N MET A 126 -7.97 23.04 0.36
CA MET A 126 -6.59 22.97 -0.13
C MET A 126 -5.63 22.54 0.98
N ALA A 127 -5.79 23.04 2.21
CA ALA A 127 -5.00 22.61 3.34
C ALA A 127 -5.14 21.11 3.60
N SER A 128 -6.37 20.58 3.59
CA SER A 128 -6.64 19.15 3.73
C SER A 128 -6.00 18.31 2.61
N LEU A 129 -6.08 18.76 1.35
CA LEU A 129 -5.42 18.08 0.23
C LEU A 129 -3.91 17.98 0.39
N ILE A 130 -3.29 19.05 0.91
CA ILE A 130 -1.85 19.10 1.17
C ILE A 130 -1.49 18.13 2.31
N ASP A 131 -2.27 18.08 3.38
CA ASP A 131 -2.05 17.16 4.49
C ASP A 131 -2.19 15.70 4.05
N ASP A 132 -3.22 15.37 3.28
CA ASP A 132 -3.43 14.04 2.70
C ASP A 132 -2.27 13.62 1.78
N LEU A 133 -1.72 14.55 0.98
CA LEU A 133 -0.56 14.30 0.12
C LEU A 133 0.70 14.02 0.93
N LEU A 134 0.93 14.76 2.01
CA LEU A 134 2.04 14.52 2.94
C LEU A 134 1.93 13.16 3.61
N ASP A 135 0.75 12.79 4.06
CA ASP A 135 0.51 11.51 4.70
C ASP A 135 0.72 10.35 3.72
N LEU A 136 0.29 10.50 2.48
CA LEU A 136 0.60 9.55 1.41
C LEU A 136 2.11 9.38 1.22
N SER A 137 2.90 10.47 1.30
CA SER A 137 4.35 10.44 1.17
C SER A 137 5.05 9.80 2.38
N ARG A 138 4.64 10.16 3.61
CA ARG A 138 5.28 9.73 4.87
C ARG A 138 5.16 8.25 5.19
N HIS A 139 4.06 7.61 4.77
CA HIS A 139 3.80 6.20 5.07
C HIS A 139 4.72 5.21 4.31
N VAL A 140 5.67 5.68 3.48
CA VAL A 140 6.51 4.83 2.61
C VAL A 140 7.68 4.17 3.32
N ARG A 141 8.32 4.84 4.28
CA ARG A 141 9.68 4.47 4.74
C ARG A 141 9.78 3.79 6.09
N LYS A 142 8.86 4.01 7.01
CA LYS A 142 8.98 3.38 8.33
C LYS A 142 8.77 1.87 8.19
N PRO A 143 9.66 1.03 8.73
CA PRO A 143 9.41 -0.41 8.73
C PRO A 143 8.05 -0.70 9.39
N LEU A 144 7.29 -1.65 8.83
CA LEU A 144 6.01 -2.04 9.39
C LEU A 144 6.22 -2.61 10.79
N GLN A 145 5.49 -2.08 11.75
CA GLN A 145 5.42 -2.61 13.11
C GLN A 145 4.23 -3.55 13.24
N ARG A 146 4.34 -4.74 12.63
CA ARG A 146 3.28 -5.74 12.70
C ARG A 146 3.13 -6.28 14.12
N ARG A 147 1.87 -6.35 14.58
CA ARG A 147 1.47 -7.00 15.83
C ARG A 147 0.05 -7.51 15.72
N ASP A 148 -0.32 -8.48 16.53
CA ASP A 148 -1.71 -8.92 16.63
C ASP A 148 -2.59 -7.75 17.07
N THR A 149 -3.55 -7.38 16.23
CA THR A 149 -4.38 -6.19 16.38
C THR A 149 -5.85 -6.55 16.27
N ASP A 150 -6.64 -6.13 17.26
CA ASP A 150 -8.10 -6.23 17.23
C ASP A 150 -8.70 -5.16 16.30
N LEU A 151 -9.04 -5.59 15.08
CA LEU A 151 -9.67 -4.73 14.08
C LEU A 151 -11.13 -4.44 14.41
N SER A 152 -11.83 -5.33 15.13
CA SER A 152 -13.20 -5.09 15.58
C SER A 152 -13.29 -3.95 16.59
N ALA A 153 -12.37 -3.92 17.57
CA ALA A 153 -12.27 -2.83 18.51
C ALA A 153 -11.92 -1.51 17.83
N THR A 154 -11.00 -1.54 16.86
CA THR A 154 -10.61 -0.37 16.06
C THR A 154 -11.79 0.18 15.26
N ALA A 155 -12.52 -0.67 14.52
CA ALA A 155 -13.71 -0.27 13.75
C ALA A 155 -14.82 0.27 14.65
N THR A 156 -15.03 -0.34 15.83
CA THR A 156 -16.01 0.12 16.81
C THR A 156 -15.66 1.52 17.35
N SER A 157 -14.38 1.78 17.64
CA SER A 157 -13.92 3.11 18.06
C SER A 157 -14.21 4.15 16.98
N ILE A 158 -13.87 3.87 15.73
CA ILE A 158 -14.09 4.77 14.59
C ILE A 158 -15.61 5.04 14.41
N ALA A 159 -16.44 3.99 14.49
CA ALA A 159 -17.90 4.16 14.39
C ALA A 159 -18.46 5.09 15.48
N ARG A 160 -17.98 5.00 16.71
CA ARG A 160 -18.35 5.92 17.80
C ARG A 160 -17.93 7.35 17.49
N ASP A 161 -16.69 7.54 17.06
CA ASP A 161 -16.17 8.87 16.74
C ASP A 161 -17.07 9.59 15.71
N PHE A 162 -17.57 8.85 14.70
CA PHE A 162 -18.52 9.39 13.70
C PHE A 162 -19.90 9.69 14.28
N LEU A 163 -20.43 8.82 15.15
CA LEU A 163 -21.75 9.04 15.79
C LEU A 163 -21.70 10.23 16.74
N ASP A 164 -20.68 10.33 17.57
CA ASP A 164 -20.50 11.40 18.56
C ASP A 164 -20.29 12.76 17.85
N GLY A 165 -19.58 12.77 16.72
CA GLY A 165 -19.36 13.96 15.90
C GLY A 165 -20.59 14.42 15.09
N SER A 166 -21.68 13.65 15.07
CA SER A 166 -22.89 13.96 14.29
C SER A 166 -24.18 13.55 15.01
N PRO A 167 -24.56 14.21 16.10
CA PRO A 167 -25.63 13.80 17.01
C PRO A 167 -27.03 13.77 16.38
N GLY A 168 -27.21 14.29 15.16
CA GLY A 168 -28.50 14.27 14.44
C GLY A 168 -28.63 13.17 13.41
N ARG A 169 -27.61 12.27 13.29
CA ARG A 169 -27.58 11.25 12.24
C ARG A 169 -27.57 9.86 12.82
N THR A 170 -28.58 9.05 12.47
CA THR A 170 -28.65 7.64 12.87
C THR A 170 -28.15 6.75 11.73
N VAL A 171 -27.10 5.95 12.01
CA VAL A 171 -26.52 4.96 11.09
C VAL A 171 -26.40 3.63 11.84
N ALA A 172 -26.88 2.55 11.23
CA ALA A 172 -26.68 1.21 11.75
C ALA A 172 -25.24 0.76 11.43
N PHE A 173 -24.46 0.43 12.48
CA PHE A 173 -23.16 -0.20 12.34
C PHE A 173 -23.26 -1.67 12.70
N GLU A 174 -22.92 -2.54 11.77
CA GLU A 174 -22.83 -4.00 11.95
C GLU A 174 -21.34 -4.40 11.90
N ILE A 175 -20.71 -4.48 13.06
CA ILE A 175 -19.29 -4.82 13.18
C ILE A 175 -19.17 -6.25 13.73
N GLU A 176 -18.55 -7.15 12.95
CA GLU A 176 -18.27 -8.51 13.37
C GLU A 176 -17.21 -8.50 14.48
N GLY A 177 -17.50 -9.17 15.60
CA GLY A 177 -16.58 -9.24 16.74
C GLY A 177 -15.44 -10.23 16.56
N GLY A 178 -14.31 -9.99 17.24
CA GLY A 178 -13.19 -10.93 17.31
C GLY A 178 -12.39 -11.04 16.01
N ILE A 179 -12.32 -9.97 15.23
CA ILE A 179 -11.46 -9.91 14.05
C ILE A 179 -10.06 -9.43 14.47
N HIS A 180 -9.10 -10.34 14.37
CA HIS A 180 -7.69 -10.08 14.64
C HIS A 180 -6.86 -10.26 13.38
N ALA A 181 -5.78 -9.48 13.26
CA ALA A 181 -4.82 -9.58 12.17
C ALA A 181 -3.41 -9.12 12.60
N GLU A 182 -2.38 -9.78 12.06
CA GLU A 182 -0.98 -9.37 12.17
C GLU A 182 -0.71 -8.17 11.25
N CYS A 183 -0.77 -6.97 11.79
CA CYS A 183 -0.67 -5.73 11.01
C CYS A 183 -0.06 -4.59 11.81
N ASP A 184 0.27 -3.49 11.15
CA ASP A 184 0.62 -2.22 11.79
C ASP A 184 -0.68 -1.50 12.21
N PRO A 185 -0.94 -1.35 13.53
CA PRO A 185 -2.24 -0.85 14.00
C PRO A 185 -2.52 0.60 13.62
N VAL A 186 -1.47 1.43 13.51
CA VAL A 186 -1.63 2.83 13.12
C VAL A 186 -2.06 2.94 11.67
N LEU A 187 -1.41 2.16 10.81
CA LEU A 187 -1.74 2.14 9.39
C LEU A 187 -3.10 1.50 9.12
N LEU A 188 -3.44 0.40 9.82
CA LEU A 188 -4.75 -0.22 9.65
C LEU A 188 -5.89 0.64 10.21
N ARG A 189 -5.66 1.41 11.29
CA ARG A 189 -6.61 2.42 11.71
C ARG A 189 -6.89 3.42 10.59
N THR A 190 -5.84 3.94 9.91
CA THR A 190 -6.00 4.83 8.75
C THR A 190 -6.79 4.18 7.61
N VAL A 191 -6.58 2.88 7.33
CA VAL A 191 -7.36 2.12 6.34
C VAL A 191 -8.85 2.14 6.71
N LEU A 192 -9.17 1.76 7.95
CA LEU A 192 -10.56 1.68 8.42
C LEU A 192 -11.21 3.06 8.51
N GLU A 193 -10.51 4.10 8.95
CA GLU A 193 -11.01 5.49 8.97
C GLU A 193 -11.40 5.96 7.56
N ASN A 194 -10.57 5.69 6.56
CA ASN A 194 -10.88 6.05 5.17
C ASN A 194 -12.06 5.26 4.61
N LEU A 195 -12.11 3.94 4.81
CA LEU A 195 -13.18 3.11 4.28
C LEU A 195 -14.52 3.36 4.98
N ILE A 196 -14.54 3.42 6.33
CA ILE A 196 -15.74 3.72 7.11
C ILE A 196 -16.17 5.17 6.88
N GLY A 197 -15.24 6.13 6.77
CA GLY A 197 -15.54 7.52 6.44
C GLY A 197 -16.18 7.68 5.05
N ASN A 198 -15.73 6.91 4.06
CA ASN A 198 -16.39 6.86 2.76
C ASN A 198 -17.81 6.28 2.87
N ALA A 199 -17.99 5.17 3.55
CA ALA A 199 -19.29 4.56 3.81
C ALA A 199 -20.22 5.53 4.54
N TRP A 200 -19.73 6.22 5.58
CA TRP A 200 -20.44 7.27 6.27
C TRP A 200 -20.90 8.39 5.33
N LYS A 201 -20.01 8.89 4.50
CA LYS A 201 -20.27 9.97 3.55
C LYS A 201 -21.33 9.58 2.52
N PHE A 202 -21.14 8.44 1.85
CA PHE A 202 -21.98 8.02 0.72
C PHE A 202 -23.33 7.43 1.10
N THR A 203 -23.56 7.14 2.38
CA THR A 203 -24.86 6.77 2.93
C THR A 203 -25.69 7.96 3.41
N ARG A 204 -25.21 9.22 3.25
CA ARG A 204 -25.95 10.42 3.70
C ARG A 204 -27.37 10.53 3.10
N PRO A 205 -27.63 10.26 1.80
CA PRO A 205 -28.95 10.38 1.23
C PRO A 205 -29.87 9.16 1.47
N VAL A 206 -29.38 8.12 2.14
CA VAL A 206 -30.15 6.87 2.33
C VAL A 206 -31.04 6.96 3.58
N PRO A 207 -32.33 6.57 3.51
CA PRO A 207 -33.25 6.66 4.64
C PRO A 207 -32.85 5.77 5.84
N HIS A 208 -32.28 4.60 5.57
CA HIS A 208 -31.83 3.62 6.58
C HIS A 208 -30.36 3.26 6.32
N PRO A 209 -29.42 4.16 6.64
CA PRO A 209 -28.01 3.92 6.36
C PRO A 209 -27.46 2.77 7.22
N CYS A 210 -26.75 1.86 6.57
CA CYS A 210 -26.11 0.71 7.20
C CYS A 210 -24.68 0.59 6.72
N ILE A 211 -23.74 0.42 7.66
CA ILE A 211 -22.31 0.24 7.41
C ILE A 211 -21.89 -1.05 8.11
N ARG A 212 -21.24 -1.94 7.37
CA ARG A 212 -20.79 -3.25 7.86
C ARG A 212 -19.29 -3.37 7.80
N PHE A 213 -18.69 -3.90 8.84
CA PHE A 213 -17.30 -4.37 8.83
C PHE A 213 -17.27 -5.82 9.25
N GLY A 214 -16.58 -6.65 8.47
CA GLY A 214 -16.49 -8.08 8.72
C GLY A 214 -15.33 -8.73 7.97
N ARG A 215 -15.30 -10.06 8.06
CA ARG A 215 -14.35 -10.90 7.32
C ARG A 215 -15.08 -12.02 6.60
N ARG A 216 -14.51 -12.51 5.51
CA ARG A 216 -14.94 -13.71 4.81
C ARG A 216 -13.74 -14.52 4.34
N ARG A 217 -13.91 -15.81 4.14
CA ARG A 217 -12.88 -16.67 3.59
C ARG A 217 -13.11 -16.81 2.10
N GLU A 218 -12.12 -16.46 1.30
CA GLU A 218 -12.10 -16.67 -0.15
C GLU A 218 -11.03 -17.71 -0.53
N ALA A 219 -10.93 -18.06 -1.81
CA ALA A 219 -9.95 -19.01 -2.30
C ALA A 219 -8.50 -18.59 -1.99
N GLU A 220 -8.25 -17.29 -1.98
CA GLU A 220 -6.94 -16.67 -1.75
C GLU A 220 -6.63 -16.42 -0.27
N GLY A 221 -7.55 -16.76 0.66
CA GLY A 221 -7.34 -16.61 2.09
C GLY A 221 -8.40 -15.78 2.82
N LEU A 222 -8.00 -15.17 3.92
CA LEU A 222 -8.87 -14.32 4.73
C LEU A 222 -8.95 -12.92 4.12
N VAL A 223 -10.17 -12.45 3.91
CA VAL A 223 -10.48 -11.15 3.31
C VAL A 223 -11.34 -10.35 4.27
N PHE A 224 -10.97 -9.11 4.53
CA PHE A 224 -11.73 -8.15 5.31
C PHE A 224 -12.58 -7.31 4.36
N PHE A 225 -13.72 -6.82 4.85
CA PHE A 225 -14.56 -5.94 4.04
C PHE A 225 -15.19 -4.82 4.86
N VAL A 226 -15.35 -3.67 4.22
CA VAL A 226 -16.26 -2.60 4.64
C VAL A 226 -17.32 -2.45 3.57
N SER A 227 -18.58 -2.57 3.94
CA SER A 227 -19.72 -2.49 3.03
C SER A 227 -20.71 -1.44 3.51
N ASP A 228 -21.32 -0.73 2.58
CA ASP A 228 -22.37 0.25 2.82
C ASP A 228 -23.55 0.05 1.85
N ASN A 229 -24.70 0.60 2.20
CA ASN A 229 -25.88 0.63 1.36
C ASN A 229 -26.13 2.02 0.73
N GLY A 230 -25.05 2.78 0.49
CA GLY A 230 -25.07 4.14 -0.04
C GLY A 230 -25.41 4.24 -1.53
N VAL A 231 -25.05 5.37 -2.13
CA VAL A 231 -25.33 5.67 -3.54
C VAL A 231 -24.62 4.74 -4.53
N GLY A 232 -23.55 4.08 -4.11
CA GLY A 232 -22.74 3.23 -4.97
C GLY A 232 -22.03 3.98 -6.10
N PHE A 233 -21.40 3.24 -7.02
CA PHE A 233 -20.71 3.78 -8.20
C PHE A 233 -20.75 2.76 -9.35
N ASN A 234 -20.41 3.21 -10.56
CA ASN A 234 -20.38 2.34 -11.72
C ASN A 234 -19.18 1.39 -11.66
N ARG A 235 -19.39 0.10 -11.95
CA ARG A 235 -18.35 -0.93 -11.94
C ARG A 235 -17.19 -0.62 -12.90
N ALA A 236 -17.42 0.09 -13.99
CA ALA A 236 -16.39 0.52 -14.94
C ALA A 236 -15.33 1.46 -14.29
N ASP A 237 -15.71 2.15 -13.22
CA ASP A 237 -14.84 3.10 -12.52
C ASP A 237 -14.00 2.46 -11.40
N ALA A 238 -14.28 1.19 -11.06
CA ALA A 238 -13.65 0.49 -9.94
C ALA A 238 -12.11 0.45 -10.04
N THR A 239 -11.54 0.33 -11.23
CA THR A 239 -10.09 0.29 -11.45
C THR A 239 -9.41 1.64 -11.23
N LYS A 240 -10.14 2.73 -11.37
CA LYS A 240 -9.63 4.10 -11.20
C LYS A 240 -9.79 4.65 -9.78
N LEU A 241 -10.56 3.96 -8.92
CA LEU A 241 -10.86 4.41 -7.55
C LEU A 241 -9.61 4.62 -6.69
N PHE A 242 -8.57 3.85 -6.95
CA PHE A 242 -7.33 3.87 -6.16
C PHE A 242 -6.26 4.81 -6.75
N THR A 243 -6.59 5.52 -7.83
CA THR A 243 -5.71 6.55 -8.41
C THR A 243 -5.88 7.86 -7.62
N PRO A 244 -4.80 8.51 -7.16
CA PRO A 244 -4.88 9.78 -6.44
C PRO A 244 -5.66 10.84 -7.23
N PHE A 245 -6.41 11.69 -6.52
CA PHE A 245 -7.21 12.80 -7.06
C PHE A 245 -8.39 12.40 -7.96
N GLN A 246 -8.71 11.12 -8.09
CA GLN A 246 -9.89 10.66 -8.82
C GLN A 246 -11.15 10.79 -7.96
N ARG A 247 -12.22 11.34 -8.56
CA ARG A 247 -13.54 11.52 -7.93
C ARG A 247 -14.62 11.10 -8.92
N PHE A 248 -15.60 10.32 -8.46
CA PHE A 248 -16.69 9.78 -9.28
C PHE A 248 -18.05 10.43 -8.99
N HIS A 249 -18.13 11.19 -7.90
CA HIS A 249 -19.27 12.01 -7.55
C HIS A 249 -18.87 13.49 -7.58
N SER A 250 -19.84 14.37 -7.88
CA SER A 250 -19.57 15.80 -7.98
C SER A 250 -19.12 16.39 -6.63
N ALA A 251 -18.33 17.45 -6.67
CA ALA A 251 -17.90 18.15 -5.46
C ALA A 251 -19.07 18.80 -4.69
N ALA A 252 -20.18 19.05 -5.39
CA ALA A 252 -21.38 19.62 -4.80
C ALA A 252 -22.20 18.57 -4.01
N GLU A 253 -22.07 17.28 -4.36
CA GLU A 253 -22.84 16.20 -3.70
C GLU A 253 -22.08 15.62 -2.51
N PHE A 254 -20.78 15.43 -2.64
CA PHE A 254 -19.99 14.80 -1.59
C PHE A 254 -18.61 15.46 -1.45
N GLU A 255 -18.20 15.74 -0.23
CA GLU A 255 -16.87 16.27 0.11
C GLU A 255 -15.79 15.20 0.00
N GLY A 256 -14.54 15.60 -0.27
CA GLY A 256 -13.38 14.71 -0.21
C GLY A 256 -12.25 15.10 -1.16
N SER A 257 -11.03 14.68 -0.81
CA SER A 257 -9.78 14.98 -1.52
C SER A 257 -9.52 14.06 -2.73
N GLY A 258 -10.11 12.85 -2.76
CA GLY A 258 -9.77 11.81 -3.74
C GLY A 258 -8.43 11.10 -3.46
N ILE A 259 -7.85 11.29 -2.28
CA ILE A 259 -6.56 10.68 -1.87
C ILE A 259 -6.77 9.48 -0.94
N GLY A 260 -7.84 9.47 -0.16
CA GLY A 260 -8.07 8.46 0.88
C GLY A 260 -7.99 7.01 0.37
N LEU A 261 -8.62 6.68 -0.77
CA LEU A 261 -8.56 5.33 -1.34
C LEU A 261 -7.17 4.98 -1.91
N ALA A 262 -6.43 5.96 -2.43
CA ALA A 262 -5.03 5.76 -2.84
C ALA A 262 -4.14 5.46 -1.63
N THR A 263 -4.37 6.13 -0.50
CA THR A 263 -3.71 5.84 0.79
C THR A 263 -4.03 4.42 1.27
N VAL A 264 -5.30 4.02 1.23
CA VAL A 264 -5.72 2.65 1.58
C VAL A 264 -5.00 1.61 0.72
N HIS A 265 -5.02 1.79 -0.61
CA HIS A 265 -4.34 0.89 -1.55
C HIS A 265 -2.86 0.74 -1.22
N ARG A 266 -2.18 1.84 -0.96
CA ARG A 266 -0.75 1.84 -0.62
C ARG A 266 -0.45 1.15 0.71
N ILE A 267 -1.26 1.38 1.74
CA ILE A 267 -1.09 0.73 3.04
C ILE A 267 -1.30 -0.78 2.92
N VAL A 268 -2.34 -1.20 2.22
CA VAL A 268 -2.65 -2.62 1.99
C VAL A 268 -1.54 -3.31 1.19
N GLN A 269 -1.03 -2.69 0.12
CA GLN A 269 0.12 -3.20 -0.64
C GLN A 269 1.39 -3.33 0.23
N ARG A 270 1.66 -2.37 1.10
CA ARG A 270 2.78 -2.47 2.04
C ARG A 270 2.66 -3.66 2.99
N HIS A 271 1.45 -4.03 3.35
CA HIS A 271 1.21 -5.25 4.12
C HIS A 271 1.29 -6.54 3.29
N GLY A 272 1.61 -6.43 1.97
CA GLY A 272 1.68 -7.59 1.06
C GLY A 272 0.30 -8.08 0.61
N GLY A 273 -0.75 -7.31 0.86
CA GLY A 273 -2.12 -7.63 0.49
C GLY A 273 -2.59 -6.95 -0.80
N TRP A 274 -3.87 -7.08 -1.07
CA TRP A 274 -4.57 -6.44 -2.18
C TRP A 274 -5.89 -5.81 -1.70
N ILE A 275 -6.40 -4.84 -2.46
CA ILE A 275 -7.72 -4.23 -2.26
C ILE A 275 -8.49 -4.20 -3.56
N ARG A 276 -9.80 -4.43 -3.49
CA ARG A 276 -10.75 -4.28 -4.60
C ARG A 276 -12.06 -3.69 -4.11
N ALA A 277 -12.87 -3.20 -5.03
CA ALA A 277 -14.18 -2.62 -4.75
C ALA A 277 -15.24 -3.26 -5.64
N GLU A 278 -16.39 -3.54 -5.05
CA GLU A 278 -17.60 -4.07 -5.69
C GLU A 278 -18.74 -3.07 -5.44
N SER A 279 -19.42 -2.62 -6.50
CA SER A 279 -20.53 -1.66 -6.35
C SER A 279 -21.45 -1.69 -7.57
N GLN A 280 -22.69 -1.25 -7.33
CA GLN A 280 -23.66 -0.90 -8.36
C GLN A 280 -24.35 0.40 -7.94
N PRO A 281 -24.68 1.31 -8.90
CA PRO A 281 -25.40 2.52 -8.59
C PRO A 281 -26.72 2.23 -7.84
N GLY A 282 -26.92 2.91 -6.71
CA GLY A 282 -28.08 2.75 -5.84
C GLY A 282 -28.09 1.52 -4.94
N GLN A 283 -27.05 0.68 -4.96
CA GLN A 283 -26.98 -0.55 -4.14
C GLN A 283 -25.83 -0.52 -3.12
N GLY A 284 -25.17 0.63 -2.98
CA GLY A 284 -24.03 0.77 -2.10
C GLY A 284 -22.72 0.27 -2.67
N ALA A 285 -21.70 0.19 -1.82
CA ALA A 285 -20.36 -0.27 -2.17
C ALA A 285 -19.81 -1.24 -1.13
N THR A 286 -18.92 -2.13 -1.58
CA THR A 286 -18.16 -3.04 -0.72
C THR A 286 -16.70 -2.96 -1.11
N PHE A 287 -15.86 -2.55 -0.18
CA PHE A 287 -14.41 -2.57 -0.31
C PHE A 287 -13.86 -3.80 0.39
N LEU A 288 -13.10 -4.61 -0.35
CA LEU A 288 -12.53 -5.85 0.14
C LEU A 288 -11.01 -5.73 0.10
N PHE A 289 -10.37 -6.16 1.18
CA PHE A 289 -8.91 -6.16 1.24
C PHE A 289 -8.37 -7.36 1.99
N SER A 290 -7.18 -7.80 1.59
CA SER A 290 -6.41 -8.80 2.31
C SER A 290 -5.17 -8.15 2.93
N LEU A 291 -4.56 -8.84 3.87
CA LEU A 291 -3.23 -8.52 4.40
C LEU A 291 -2.35 -9.72 4.10
N GLY A 292 -1.15 -9.50 3.59
CA GLY A 292 -0.19 -10.58 3.36
C GLY A 292 0.26 -11.21 4.68
N ALA A 293 0.60 -12.49 4.60
CA ALA A 293 1.10 -13.27 5.73
C ALA A 293 2.44 -12.74 6.25
#